data_90e60ae9cf49e724a69f1e71cf79ed64
#
_entry.id   90e60ae9cf49e724a69f1e71cf79ed64
#
_cell.length_a   1.000
_cell.length_b   1.000
_cell.length_c   1.000
_cell.angle_alpha   90.00
_cell.angle_beta   90.00
_cell.angle_gamma   90.00
#
_symmetry.space_group_name_H-M   'P 1'
#
loop_
_entity.id
_entity.type
_entity.pdbx_description
1 polymer ?
#
loop_
_entity_poly.entity_id
_entity_poly.type
_entity_poly.pdbx_seq_one_letter_code
_entity_poly.pdbx_strand_id
1 'polypeptide(L)'
;MDVTKEQIKQWKTKYKEVFVLRVDDKVAYLRTPDRATLSYASTLATKDPMKFNEAILTNCWLGGDEEIKTDDALFLSASSKLGELIQIKEATLEKL
;
A
#
# COMPACT_ATOMS: atom_id res chain seq x y z
N MET A 1 3.99 12.14 -12.80
CA MET A 1 5.22 11.38 -13.00
C MET A 1 4.92 10.11 -13.78
N ASP A 2 5.59 9.93 -14.88
CA ASP A 2 5.30 8.79 -15.76
C ASP A 2 6.11 7.57 -15.34
N VAL A 3 5.38 6.50 -15.04
CA VAL A 3 6.00 5.21 -14.73
C VAL A 3 6.02 4.39 -16.01
N THR A 4 7.20 3.90 -16.38
CA THR A 4 7.38 3.15 -17.63
C THR A 4 7.04 1.67 -17.44
N LYS A 5 6.76 0.99 -18.55
CA LYS A 5 6.54 -0.46 -18.54
C LYS A 5 7.77 -1.21 -18.03
N GLU A 6 8.96 -0.69 -18.31
CA GLU A 6 10.22 -1.23 -17.86
C GLU A 6 10.31 -1.23 -16.33
N GLN A 7 9.93 -0.11 -15.70
CA GLN A 7 9.91 0.02 -14.26
C GLN A 7 8.93 -0.97 -13.62
N ILE A 8 7.73 -1.10 -14.21
CA ILE A 8 6.73 -2.04 -13.71
C ILE A 8 7.26 -3.48 -13.77
N LYS A 9 7.94 -3.81 -14.86
CA LYS A 9 8.54 -5.13 -15.05
C LYS A 9 9.60 -5.42 -13.99
N GLN A 10 10.45 -4.42 -13.69
CA GLN A 10 11.48 -4.54 -12.66
C GLN A 10 10.84 -4.75 -11.29
N TRP A 11 9.77 -4.02 -10.98
CA TRP A 11 9.06 -4.16 -9.72
C TRP A 11 8.44 -5.56 -9.58
N LYS A 12 7.84 -6.08 -10.65
CA LYS A 12 7.25 -7.42 -10.63
C LYS A 12 8.29 -8.51 -10.42
N THR A 13 9.53 -8.26 -10.85
CA THR A 13 10.63 -9.19 -10.63
C THR A 13 11.11 -9.14 -9.18
N LYS A 14 11.18 -7.94 -8.61
CA LYS A 14 11.69 -7.72 -7.26
C LYS A 14 10.66 -8.04 -6.17
N TYR A 15 9.40 -7.72 -6.43
CA TYR A 15 8.32 -7.91 -5.46
C TYR A 15 7.36 -8.97 -5.96
N LYS A 16 6.79 -9.71 -5.02
CA LYS A 16 5.87 -10.80 -5.35
C LYS A 16 4.65 -10.32 -6.11
N GLU A 17 4.09 -9.20 -5.69
CA GLU A 17 2.91 -8.62 -6.33
C GLU A 17 3.04 -7.10 -6.38
N VAL A 18 2.57 -6.52 -7.47
CA VAL A 18 2.54 -5.06 -7.65
C VAL A 18 1.12 -4.67 -7.99
N PHE A 19 0.62 -3.66 -7.31
CA PHE A 19 -0.74 -3.15 -7.50
C PHE A 19 -0.72 -1.75 -8.06
N VAL A 20 -1.73 -1.42 -8.86
CA VAL A 20 -1.97 -0.06 -9.28
C VAL A 20 -3.19 0.47 -8.54
N LEU A 21 -3.03 1.61 -7.90
CA LEU A 21 -4.10 2.32 -7.21
C LEU A 21 -4.47 3.54 -8.05
N ARG A 22 -5.74 3.65 -8.40
CA ARG A 22 -6.22 4.77 -9.21
C ARG A 22 -7.16 5.64 -8.38
N VAL A 23 -6.86 6.93 -8.34
CA VAL A 23 -7.70 7.92 -7.66
C VAL A 23 -7.90 9.06 -8.65
N ASP A 24 -9.11 9.22 -9.16
CA ASP A 24 -9.43 10.18 -10.24
C ASP A 24 -8.51 9.93 -11.43
N ASP A 25 -7.75 10.95 -11.86
CA ASP A 25 -6.78 10.84 -12.95
C ASP A 25 -5.37 10.54 -12.46
N LYS A 26 -5.22 10.24 -11.17
CA LYS A 26 -3.91 9.96 -10.57
C LYS A 26 -3.71 8.47 -10.36
N VAL A 27 -2.46 8.04 -10.41
CA VAL A 27 -2.13 6.63 -10.19
C VAL A 27 -0.96 6.49 -9.22
N ALA A 28 -0.98 5.39 -8.48
CA ALA A 28 0.13 4.99 -7.62
C ALA A 28 0.40 3.51 -7.83
N TYR A 29 1.67 3.14 -7.75
CA TYR A 29 2.08 1.73 -7.84
C TYR A 29 2.60 1.32 -6.48
N LEU A 30 2.07 0.22 -5.97
CA LEU A 30 2.31 -0.23 -4.59
C LEU A 30 2.69 -1.70 -4.56
N ARG A 31 3.54 -2.06 -3.61
CA ARG A 31 3.81 -3.46 -3.29
C ARG A 31 2.97 -3.87 -2.09
N THR A 32 2.84 -5.17 -1.85
CA THR A 32 2.18 -5.63 -0.63
C THR A 32 3.07 -5.31 0.58
N PRO A 33 2.46 -4.94 1.72
CA PRO A 33 3.23 -4.71 2.93
C PRO A 33 3.78 -6.03 3.47
N ASP A 34 5.02 -6.01 3.94
CA ASP A 34 5.60 -7.15 4.61
C ASP A 34 5.29 -7.08 6.12
N ARG A 35 5.72 -8.11 6.85
CA ARG A 35 5.45 -8.19 8.29
C ARG A 35 6.05 -6.99 9.04
N ALA A 36 7.25 -6.57 8.67
CA ALA A 36 7.91 -5.45 9.32
C ALA A 36 7.13 -4.14 9.12
N THR A 37 6.64 -3.92 7.90
CA THR A 37 5.82 -2.75 7.58
C THR A 37 4.52 -2.75 8.39
N LEU A 38 3.84 -3.91 8.44
CA LEU A 38 2.59 -4.05 9.19
C LEU A 38 2.81 -3.85 10.69
N SER A 39 3.89 -4.38 11.23
CA SER A 39 4.23 -4.24 12.63
C SER A 39 4.45 -2.77 12.98
N TYR A 40 5.23 -2.07 12.18
CA TYR A 40 5.48 -0.65 12.37
C TYR A 40 4.19 0.16 12.29
N ALA A 41 3.40 -0.05 11.22
CA ALA A 41 2.16 0.68 11.03
C ALA A 41 1.17 0.45 12.18
N SER A 42 1.10 -0.78 12.70
CA SER A 42 0.21 -1.13 13.81
C SER A 42 0.53 -0.36 15.09
N THR A 43 1.81 -0.06 15.33
CA THR A 43 2.17 0.73 16.52
C THR A 43 1.64 2.15 16.47
N LEU A 44 1.45 2.68 15.26
CA LEU A 44 0.92 4.02 15.06
C LEU A 44 -0.61 4.06 15.16
N ALA A 45 -1.27 2.96 14.78
CA ALA A 45 -2.73 2.88 14.73
C ALA A 45 -3.39 3.09 16.10
N THR A 46 -2.71 2.73 17.19
CA THR A 46 -3.26 2.88 18.54
C THR A 46 -3.47 4.34 18.93
N LYS A 47 -2.68 5.24 18.35
CA LYS A 47 -2.76 6.67 18.66
C LYS A 47 -3.56 7.42 17.59
N ASP A 48 -3.39 7.03 16.33
CA ASP A 48 -4.01 7.72 15.21
C ASP A 48 -4.18 6.74 14.04
N PRO A 49 -5.42 6.31 13.75
CA PRO A 49 -5.66 5.37 12.64
C PRO A 49 -5.17 5.87 11.28
N MET A 50 -5.16 7.19 11.06
CA MET A 50 -4.66 7.77 9.81
C MET A 50 -3.17 7.53 9.67
N LYS A 51 -2.42 7.46 10.77
CA LYS A 51 -0.99 7.19 10.75
C LYS A 51 -0.70 5.78 10.25
N PHE A 52 -1.59 4.83 10.54
CA PHE A 52 -1.48 3.48 10.00
C PHE A 52 -1.52 3.54 8.47
N ASN A 53 -2.51 4.26 7.92
CA ASN A 53 -2.66 4.39 6.47
C ASN A 53 -1.48 5.11 5.83
N GLU A 54 -0.98 6.16 6.46
CA GLU A 54 0.20 6.88 5.98
C GLU A 54 1.42 5.96 5.92
N ALA A 55 1.63 5.15 6.96
CA ALA A 55 2.76 4.24 7.01
C ALA A 55 2.68 3.18 5.92
N ILE A 56 1.50 2.60 5.71
CA ILE A 56 1.29 1.60 4.67
C ILE A 56 1.54 2.23 3.28
N LEU A 57 0.93 3.37 3.01
CA LEU A 57 1.08 4.03 1.71
C LEU A 57 2.54 4.39 1.43
N THR A 58 3.21 4.99 2.41
CA THR A 58 4.60 5.44 2.26
C THR A 58 5.56 4.27 2.07
N ASN A 59 5.41 3.21 2.86
CA ASN A 59 6.34 2.08 2.83
C ASN A 59 6.11 1.14 1.66
N CYS A 60 4.90 1.10 1.13
CA CYS A 60 4.56 0.27 -0.02
C CYS A 60 4.68 1.01 -1.35
N TRP A 61 4.97 2.29 -1.31
CA TRP A 61 5.03 3.15 -2.49
C TRP A 61 6.19 2.77 -3.40
N LEU A 62 5.90 2.49 -4.67
CA LEU A 62 6.92 2.20 -5.68
C LEU A 62 7.10 3.37 -6.64
N GLY A 63 6.02 4.05 -6.98
CA GLY A 63 6.06 5.21 -7.86
C GLY A 63 4.66 5.69 -8.19
N GLY A 64 4.60 6.82 -8.88
CA GLY A 64 3.32 7.38 -9.30
C GLY A 64 3.18 8.85 -8.96
N ASP A 65 1.94 9.32 -8.87
CA ASP A 65 1.62 10.72 -8.61
C ASP A 65 1.71 11.03 -7.12
N GLU A 66 2.72 11.80 -6.74
CA GLU A 66 2.97 12.15 -5.33
C GLU A 66 1.80 12.88 -4.67
N GLU A 67 0.94 13.51 -5.45
CA GLU A 67 -0.24 14.20 -4.93
C GLU A 67 -1.15 13.29 -4.12
N ILE A 68 -1.16 11.98 -4.41
CA ILE A 68 -1.95 11.02 -3.67
C ILE A 68 -1.53 11.00 -2.19
N LYS A 69 -0.26 11.28 -1.91
CA LYS A 69 0.26 11.33 -0.54
C LYS A 69 0.05 12.67 0.13
N THR A 70 0.00 13.76 -0.64
CA THR A 70 0.02 15.11 -0.09
C THR A 70 -1.34 15.81 -0.09
N ASP A 71 -2.22 15.46 -1.01
CA ASP A 71 -3.58 16.02 -1.05
C ASP A 71 -4.50 15.21 -0.15
N ASP A 72 -5.16 15.86 0.79
CA ASP A 72 -6.00 15.18 1.78
C ASP A 72 -7.12 14.34 1.16
N ALA A 73 -7.81 14.90 0.16
CA ALA A 73 -8.91 14.19 -0.48
C ALA A 73 -8.43 12.95 -1.22
N LEU A 74 -7.32 13.07 -1.94
CA LEU A 74 -6.73 11.94 -2.66
C LEU A 74 -6.22 10.88 -1.68
N PHE A 75 -5.59 11.32 -0.58
CA PHE A 75 -5.10 10.42 0.45
C PHE A 75 -6.23 9.65 1.12
N LEU A 76 -7.33 10.32 1.45
CA LEU A 76 -8.48 9.66 2.07
C LEU A 76 -9.09 8.61 1.14
N SER A 77 -9.20 8.94 -0.16
CA SER A 77 -9.69 7.97 -1.15
C SER A 77 -8.77 6.77 -1.27
N ALA A 78 -7.46 7.02 -1.31
CA ALA A 78 -6.46 5.95 -1.35
C ALA A 78 -6.55 5.07 -0.10
N SER A 79 -6.71 5.68 1.07
CA SER A 79 -6.80 4.97 2.35
C SER A 79 -7.93 3.95 2.37
N SER A 80 -9.04 4.25 1.70
CA SER A 80 -10.19 3.34 1.66
C SER A 80 -9.87 2.03 0.93
N LYS A 81 -8.81 2.00 0.14
CA LYS A 81 -8.40 0.82 -0.64
C LYS A 81 -7.17 0.11 -0.09
N LEU A 82 -6.45 0.72 0.84
CA LEU A 82 -5.20 0.14 1.35
C LEU A 82 -5.38 -1.20 2.05
N GLY A 83 -6.56 -1.45 2.61
CA GLY A 83 -6.86 -2.75 3.21
C GLY A 83 -6.77 -3.90 2.24
N GLU A 84 -6.98 -3.64 0.95
CA GLU A 84 -6.90 -4.68 -0.09
C GLU A 84 -5.46 -5.09 -0.40
N LEU A 85 -4.48 -4.28 0.00
CA LEU A 85 -3.07 -4.65 -0.13
C LEU A 85 -2.68 -5.71 0.89
N ILE A 86 -3.38 -5.75 2.02
CA ILE A 86 -3.08 -6.69 3.09
C ILE A 86 -3.74 -8.02 2.74
N GLN A 87 -2.93 -8.97 2.29
CA GLN A 87 -3.42 -10.27 1.89
C GLN A 87 -3.38 -11.24 3.06
N ILE A 88 -4.56 -11.69 3.44
CA ILE A 88 -4.73 -12.64 4.54
C ILE A 88 -5.14 -13.97 3.95
N LYS A 89 -4.28 -14.98 4.14
CA LYS A 89 -4.59 -16.34 3.74
C LYS A 89 -5.45 -16.96 4.83
N GLU A 90 -6.42 -17.78 4.42
CA GLU A 90 -7.28 -18.45 5.36
C GLU A 90 -6.48 -19.52 6.11
N ALA A 91 -6.66 -19.55 7.42
CA ALA A 91 -5.98 -20.54 8.27
C ALA A 91 -6.99 -21.17 9.21
N THR A 92 -6.75 -22.44 9.56
CA THR A 92 -7.55 -23.12 10.54
C THR A 92 -6.65 -23.61 11.67
N LEU A 93 -7.18 -23.67 12.88
CA LEU A 93 -6.49 -24.19 14.03
C LEU A 93 -7.33 -25.27 14.64
N GLU A 94 -6.79 -26.47 14.72
CA GLU A 94 -7.47 -27.64 15.29
C GLU A 94 -6.70 -28.17 16.48
N LYS A 95 -7.43 -28.57 17.52
CA LYS A 95 -6.84 -29.29 18.65
C LYS A 95 -6.93 -30.79 18.38
N LEU A 96 -5.80 -31.46 18.40
CA LEU A 96 -5.73 -32.91 18.20
C LEU A 96 -6.07 -33.68 19.46
#